data_21473cd21effbe0e299bee4cf4519358
#
_entry.id   21473cd21effbe0e299bee4cf4519358
#
_cell.length_a   1.000
_cell.length_b   1.000
_cell.length_c   1.000
_cell.angle_alpha   90.00
_cell.angle_beta   90.00
_cell.angle_gamma   90.00
#
_symmetry.space_group_name_H-M   'P 1'
#
loop_
_entity.id
_entity.type
_entity.pdbx_description
1 polymer ?
#
loop_
_entity_poly.entity_id
_entity_poly.type
_entity_poly.pdbx_seq_one_letter_code
_entity_poly.pdbx_strand_id
1 'polypeptide(L)'
;MLEPLVWREAATQVFFALGLGFGGVIAFSSYNKIDNNCYFDAVLVSFINFVTSILATLVVFAVLGFKANLMNEKCSMNEETTWKNHDLIPPHMNFSQLSTVDYTEMYGVIKTVKEGSFAELGLDPCVLEDELNKSVQGTGLAFIAFTEAMTHFPASPFWSVMFFFVLINLGLGSKIGTMTGITTPVLDTYKIQKELFTVCCCIIAFFCGLLFVQHSGNYFVTMFDDYSAGLPLTVVVILENVSVAWIYGTKRVMQDLEDMLGFRPHAFYFYMWKYVSPCCLIVLIMATVIEMAISPPGYNVWVEELHIKMY
;
A
#
# COMPACT_ATOMS: atom_id res chain seq x y z
N MET A 1 3.70 -2.23 -17.65
CA MET A 1 2.23 -2.49 -17.71
C MET A 1 1.84 -3.85 -18.30
N LEU A 2 2.75 -4.58 -18.92
CA LEU A 2 2.49 -5.92 -19.50
C LEU A 2 2.71 -7.08 -18.50
N GLU A 3 3.24 -6.82 -17.32
CA GLU A 3 3.49 -7.85 -16.33
C GLU A 3 2.23 -8.21 -15.54
N PRO A 4 1.89 -9.49 -15.43
CA PRO A 4 0.71 -9.96 -14.69
C PRO A 4 0.73 -9.55 -13.21
N LEU A 5 1.93 -9.42 -12.63
CA LEU A 5 2.16 -8.99 -11.25
C LEU A 5 1.52 -7.63 -10.95
N VAL A 6 1.67 -6.65 -11.85
CA VAL A 6 1.11 -5.30 -11.68
C VAL A 6 -0.42 -5.34 -11.58
N TRP A 7 -1.07 -6.14 -12.41
CA TRP A 7 -2.53 -6.28 -12.41
C TRP A 7 -3.06 -6.99 -11.17
N ARG A 8 -2.33 -7.99 -10.69
CA ARG A 8 -2.66 -8.68 -9.44
C ARG A 8 -2.56 -7.73 -8.25
N GLU A 9 -1.45 -7.02 -8.10
CA GLU A 9 -1.26 -6.06 -7.02
C GLU A 9 -2.33 -4.95 -7.05
N ALA A 10 -2.64 -4.43 -8.25
CA ALA A 10 -3.70 -3.45 -8.41
C ALA A 10 -5.07 -4.01 -7.99
N ALA A 11 -5.40 -5.24 -8.37
CA ALA A 11 -6.65 -5.88 -7.97
C ALA A 11 -6.72 -6.09 -6.45
N THR A 12 -5.65 -6.58 -5.83
CA THR A 12 -5.56 -6.75 -4.36
C THR A 12 -5.75 -5.42 -3.64
N GLN A 13 -5.13 -4.33 -4.12
CA GLN A 13 -5.30 -3.00 -3.54
C GLN A 13 -6.72 -2.44 -3.67
N VAL A 14 -7.42 -2.71 -4.77
CA VAL A 14 -8.83 -2.31 -4.92
C VAL A 14 -9.72 -3.04 -3.90
N PHE A 15 -9.51 -4.34 -3.69
CA PHE A 15 -10.24 -5.10 -2.67
C PHE A 15 -9.96 -4.57 -1.26
N PHE A 16 -8.71 -4.29 -0.97
CA PHE A 16 -8.29 -3.75 0.32
C PHE A 16 -8.86 -2.36 0.58
N ALA A 17 -8.82 -1.46 -0.42
CA ALA A 17 -9.33 -0.09 -0.33
C ALA A 17 -10.85 -0.02 -0.11
N LEU A 18 -11.59 -0.98 -0.66
CA LEU A 18 -13.04 -1.09 -0.45
C LEU A 18 -13.40 -1.75 0.89
N GLY A 19 -12.42 -2.25 1.65
CA GLY A 19 -12.63 -2.87 2.96
C GLY A 19 -13.40 -4.18 2.90
N LEU A 20 -13.34 -4.90 1.78
CA LEU A 20 -14.02 -6.18 1.59
C LEU A 20 -13.40 -7.24 2.51
N GLY A 21 -14.23 -8.09 3.11
CA GLY A 21 -13.81 -9.14 4.02
C GLY A 21 -13.50 -8.71 5.46
N PHE A 22 -13.42 -7.40 5.76
CA PHE A 22 -13.21 -6.89 7.12
C PHE A 22 -14.51 -6.75 7.92
N GLY A 23 -15.66 -6.85 7.27
CA GLY A 23 -16.97 -6.72 7.91
C GLY A 23 -17.36 -5.30 8.32
N GLY A 24 -16.46 -4.33 8.26
CA GLY A 24 -16.73 -2.94 8.68
C GLY A 24 -17.83 -2.27 7.86
N VAL A 25 -17.79 -2.41 6.55
CA VAL A 25 -18.81 -1.84 5.65
C VAL A 25 -20.18 -2.49 5.89
N ILE A 26 -20.22 -3.80 6.12
CA ILE A 26 -21.45 -4.54 6.44
C ILE A 26 -22.01 -4.05 7.77
N ALA A 27 -21.16 -3.89 8.78
CA ALA A 27 -21.57 -3.40 10.09
C ALA A 27 -22.12 -1.95 10.02
N PHE A 28 -21.45 -1.04 9.32
CA PHE A 28 -21.94 0.32 9.14
C PHE A 28 -23.27 0.38 8.39
N SER A 29 -23.42 -0.40 7.32
CA SER A 29 -24.67 -0.44 6.56
C SER A 29 -25.82 -1.05 7.36
N SER A 30 -25.56 -1.91 8.35
CA SER A 30 -26.59 -2.46 9.23
C SER A 30 -27.27 -1.42 10.14
N TYR A 31 -26.63 -0.26 10.35
CA TYR A 31 -27.21 0.86 11.11
C TYR A 31 -28.08 1.79 10.25
N ASN A 32 -28.07 1.62 8.94
CA ASN A 32 -28.92 2.41 8.04
C ASN A 32 -30.39 2.01 8.19
N LYS A 33 -31.29 2.95 7.86
CA LYS A 33 -32.73 2.65 7.80
C LYS A 33 -33.04 1.72 6.63
N ILE A 34 -34.10 0.93 6.75
CA ILE A 34 -34.55 -0.01 5.73
C ILE A 34 -34.90 0.66 4.40
N ASP A 35 -35.39 1.90 4.46
CA ASP A 35 -35.78 2.72 3.31
C ASP A 35 -34.61 3.54 2.71
N ASN A 36 -33.38 3.29 3.13
CA ASN A 36 -32.21 3.98 2.60
C ASN A 36 -31.89 3.56 1.15
N ASN A 37 -31.50 4.53 0.33
CA ASN A 37 -31.08 4.27 -1.04
C ASN A 37 -29.63 3.70 -1.09
N CYS A 38 -29.50 2.42 -0.75
CA CYS A 38 -28.21 1.71 -0.75
C CYS A 38 -27.53 1.67 -2.12
N TYR A 39 -28.30 1.76 -3.23
CA TYR A 39 -27.76 1.81 -4.57
C TYR A 39 -26.98 3.11 -4.81
N PHE A 40 -27.55 4.24 -4.44
CA PHE A 40 -26.88 5.53 -4.55
C PHE A 40 -25.63 5.59 -3.68
N ASP A 41 -25.72 5.10 -2.45
CA ASP A 41 -24.59 5.07 -1.50
C ASP A 41 -23.44 4.23 -2.03
N ALA A 42 -23.72 3.05 -2.58
CA ALA A 42 -22.69 2.18 -3.14
C ALA A 42 -21.96 2.81 -4.34
N VAL A 43 -22.71 3.47 -5.24
CA VAL A 43 -22.14 4.18 -6.38
C VAL A 43 -21.33 5.38 -5.92
N LEU A 44 -21.83 6.15 -4.96
CA LEU A 44 -21.15 7.33 -4.43
C LEU A 44 -19.84 6.96 -3.74
N VAL A 45 -19.85 5.93 -2.87
CA VAL A 45 -18.63 5.45 -2.19
C VAL A 45 -17.59 4.97 -3.20
N SER A 46 -18.02 4.20 -4.21
CA SER A 46 -17.11 3.71 -5.26
C SER A 46 -16.51 4.86 -6.07
N PHE A 47 -17.30 5.87 -6.40
CA PHE A 47 -16.85 7.05 -7.13
C PHE A 47 -15.86 7.89 -6.30
N ILE A 48 -16.18 8.14 -5.02
CA ILE A 48 -15.27 8.86 -4.11
C ILE A 48 -13.95 8.11 -3.98
N ASN A 49 -13.99 6.79 -3.80
CA ASN A 49 -12.78 5.96 -3.74
C ASN A 49 -11.93 6.08 -5.01
N PHE A 50 -12.55 6.05 -6.17
CA PHE A 50 -11.86 6.21 -7.45
C PHE A 50 -11.18 7.58 -7.59
N VAL A 51 -11.90 8.68 -7.29
CA VAL A 51 -11.33 10.04 -7.35
C VAL A 51 -10.20 10.21 -6.33
N THR A 52 -10.40 9.73 -5.10
CA THR A 52 -9.37 9.80 -4.05
C THR A 52 -8.12 9.01 -4.44
N SER A 53 -8.27 7.85 -5.06
CA SER A 53 -7.16 7.04 -5.54
C SER A 53 -6.35 7.74 -6.62
N ILE A 54 -7.00 8.43 -7.56
CA ILE A 54 -6.31 9.23 -8.58
C ILE A 54 -5.51 10.36 -7.92
N LEU A 55 -6.14 11.12 -7.02
CA LEU A 55 -5.47 12.23 -6.33
C LEU A 55 -4.28 11.74 -5.49
N ALA A 56 -4.46 10.65 -4.74
CA ALA A 56 -3.39 10.03 -3.96
C ALA A 56 -2.23 9.58 -4.86
N THR A 57 -2.52 8.95 -5.99
CA THR A 57 -1.51 8.52 -6.96
C THR A 57 -0.69 9.70 -7.47
N LEU A 58 -1.34 10.79 -7.87
CA LEU A 58 -0.63 12.00 -8.33
C LEU A 58 0.31 12.55 -7.26
N VAL A 59 -0.15 12.63 -6.00
CA VAL A 59 0.67 13.12 -4.89
C VAL A 59 1.85 12.20 -4.61
N VAL A 60 1.61 10.89 -4.54
CA VAL A 60 2.65 9.89 -4.26
C VAL A 60 3.73 9.93 -5.34
N PHE A 61 3.35 9.88 -6.62
CA PHE A 61 4.33 9.91 -7.71
C PHE A 61 5.08 11.24 -7.80
N ALA A 62 4.45 12.37 -7.47
CA ALA A 62 5.14 13.65 -7.39
C ALA A 62 6.21 13.65 -6.29
N VAL A 63 5.89 13.14 -5.10
CA VAL A 63 6.84 13.05 -3.98
C VAL A 63 7.98 12.07 -4.28
N LEU A 64 7.67 10.94 -4.90
CA LEU A 64 8.68 9.96 -5.31
C LEU A 64 9.64 10.51 -6.36
N GLY A 65 9.10 11.18 -7.39
CA GLY A 65 9.92 11.82 -8.40
C GLY A 65 10.82 12.92 -7.82
N PHE A 66 10.29 13.72 -6.89
CA PHE A 66 11.07 14.72 -6.17
C PHE A 66 12.20 14.06 -5.37
N LYS A 67 11.90 13.03 -4.59
CA LYS A 67 12.90 12.31 -3.80
C LYS A 67 13.98 11.70 -4.68
N ALA A 68 13.59 11.02 -5.75
CA ALA A 68 14.52 10.39 -6.68
C ALA A 68 15.48 11.42 -7.31
N ASN A 69 14.94 12.57 -7.72
CA ASN A 69 15.78 13.66 -8.25
C ASN A 69 16.75 14.19 -7.21
N LEU A 70 16.30 14.37 -5.97
CA LEU A 70 17.14 14.83 -4.87
C LEU A 70 18.27 13.82 -4.54
N MET A 71 17.96 12.53 -4.54
CA MET A 71 18.96 11.47 -4.31
C MET A 71 19.97 11.39 -5.43
N ASN A 72 19.53 11.53 -6.68
CA ASN A 72 20.40 11.57 -7.84
C ASN A 72 21.35 12.78 -7.79
N GLU A 73 20.85 13.95 -7.41
CA GLU A 73 21.66 15.17 -7.24
C GLU A 73 22.68 15.00 -6.11
N LYS A 74 22.28 14.47 -4.95
CA LYS A 74 23.21 14.18 -3.85
C LYS A 74 24.28 13.15 -4.24
N CYS A 75 23.90 12.10 -4.96
CA CYS A 75 24.82 11.07 -5.44
C CYS A 75 25.84 11.69 -6.40
N SER A 76 25.39 12.43 -7.40
CA SER A 76 26.29 13.05 -8.39
C SER A 76 27.23 14.09 -7.77
N MET A 77 26.79 14.87 -6.78
CA MET A 77 27.67 15.81 -6.04
C MET A 77 28.72 15.06 -5.20
N ASN A 78 28.35 13.95 -4.59
CA ASN A 78 29.26 13.13 -3.79
C ASN A 78 30.35 12.49 -4.67
N GLU A 79 29.96 11.95 -5.83
CA GLU A 79 30.90 11.45 -6.82
C GLU A 79 31.80 12.52 -7.38
N GLU A 80 31.26 13.69 -7.74
CA GLU A 80 32.04 14.83 -8.20
C GLU A 80 33.14 15.19 -7.20
N THR A 81 32.81 15.25 -5.91
CA THR A 81 33.76 15.58 -4.84
C THR A 81 34.83 14.46 -4.74
N THR A 82 34.43 13.20 -4.81
CA THR A 82 35.34 12.07 -4.72
C THR A 82 36.29 12.02 -5.94
N TRP A 83 35.77 12.23 -7.14
CA TRP A 83 36.56 12.21 -8.36
C TRP A 83 37.54 13.39 -8.43
N LYS A 84 37.14 14.58 -7.92
CA LYS A 84 38.05 15.72 -7.78
C LYS A 84 39.18 15.48 -6.78
N ASN A 85 38.88 14.84 -5.64
CA ASN A 85 39.84 14.54 -4.59
C ASN A 85 40.90 13.49 -5.04
N HIS A 86 40.54 12.63 -5.99
CA HIS A 86 41.43 11.61 -6.54
C HIS A 86 42.02 11.94 -7.90
N ASP A 87 41.96 13.22 -8.31
CA ASP A 87 42.48 13.72 -9.61
C ASP A 87 41.96 12.92 -10.83
N LEU A 88 40.76 12.43 -10.75
CA LEU A 88 40.10 11.67 -11.82
C LEU A 88 39.55 12.61 -12.91
N ILE A 89 39.20 13.82 -12.52
CA ILE A 89 38.64 14.89 -13.40
C ILE A 89 39.25 16.23 -13.13
N PRO A 90 39.23 17.15 -14.14
CA PRO A 90 39.72 18.53 -13.98
C PRO A 90 38.91 19.31 -12.91
N PRO A 91 39.56 20.13 -12.09
CA PRO A 91 38.92 20.81 -10.96
C PRO A 91 37.85 21.85 -11.34
N HIS A 92 37.76 22.23 -12.63
CA HIS A 92 36.81 23.23 -13.14
C HIS A 92 35.54 22.63 -13.73
N MET A 93 35.37 21.30 -13.72
CA MET A 93 34.22 20.62 -14.27
C MET A 93 33.13 20.45 -13.19
N ASN A 94 31.91 20.84 -13.51
CA ASN A 94 30.75 20.72 -12.61
C ASN A 94 29.75 19.72 -13.17
N PHE A 95 29.39 18.70 -12.38
CA PHE A 95 28.44 17.66 -12.77
C PHE A 95 26.99 18.14 -12.83
N SER A 96 26.63 19.16 -12.07
CA SER A 96 25.25 19.69 -12.03
C SER A 96 24.76 20.24 -13.39
N GLN A 97 25.64 20.39 -14.36
CA GLN A 97 25.33 20.85 -15.71
C GLN A 97 25.43 19.75 -16.77
N LEU A 98 25.85 18.52 -16.41
CA LEU A 98 25.96 17.42 -17.35
C LEU A 98 24.59 16.75 -17.58
N SER A 99 24.33 16.42 -18.84
CA SER A 99 23.21 15.52 -19.20
C SER A 99 23.46 14.13 -18.65
N THR A 100 22.41 13.36 -18.34
CA THR A 100 22.50 11.97 -17.89
C THR A 100 23.28 11.08 -18.86
N VAL A 101 23.20 11.39 -20.16
CA VAL A 101 23.94 10.69 -21.24
C VAL A 101 25.43 10.98 -21.15
N ASP A 102 25.79 12.26 -20.99
CA ASP A 102 27.20 12.70 -20.91
C ASP A 102 27.86 12.16 -19.64
N TYR A 103 27.12 12.09 -18.53
CA TYR A 103 27.57 11.47 -17.28
C TYR A 103 27.90 9.99 -17.46
N THR A 104 26.98 9.22 -18.09
CA THR A 104 27.17 7.77 -18.30
C THR A 104 28.36 7.47 -19.22
N GLU A 105 28.55 8.28 -20.25
CA GLU A 105 29.68 8.16 -21.16
C GLU A 105 30.99 8.48 -20.45
N MET A 106 31.04 9.56 -19.69
CA MET A 106 32.21 9.97 -18.92
C MET A 106 32.56 8.93 -17.82
N TYR A 107 31.57 8.39 -17.12
CA TYR A 107 31.75 7.31 -16.16
C TYR A 107 32.38 6.08 -16.83
N GLY A 108 31.90 5.68 -18.01
CA GLY A 108 32.47 4.58 -18.81
C GLY A 108 33.93 4.83 -19.20
N VAL A 109 34.26 6.04 -19.62
CA VAL A 109 35.65 6.42 -20.01
C VAL A 109 36.57 6.39 -18.79
N ILE A 110 36.19 6.95 -17.66
CA ILE A 110 37.01 6.99 -16.43
C ILE A 110 37.24 5.57 -15.92
N LYS A 111 36.20 4.72 -15.93
CA LYS A 111 36.29 3.31 -15.54
C LYS A 111 37.30 2.53 -16.38
N THR A 112 37.33 2.76 -17.70
CA THR A 112 38.26 2.08 -18.61
C THR A 112 39.70 2.61 -18.54
N VAL A 113 39.86 3.92 -18.32
CA VAL A 113 41.18 4.57 -18.33
C VAL A 113 41.94 4.39 -17.01
N LYS A 114 41.22 4.35 -15.87
CA LYS A 114 41.82 4.26 -14.51
C LYS A 114 41.21 3.09 -13.70
N GLU A 115 41.12 1.91 -14.29
CA GLU A 115 40.47 0.73 -13.73
C GLU A 115 40.99 0.32 -12.33
N GLY A 116 42.28 0.47 -12.06
CA GLY A 116 42.89 0.16 -10.77
C GLY A 116 42.44 1.11 -9.63
N SER A 117 42.40 2.41 -9.90
CA SER A 117 41.96 3.42 -8.91
C SER A 117 40.45 3.39 -8.69
N PHE A 118 39.72 3.01 -9.70
CA PHE A 118 38.24 2.94 -9.65
C PHE A 118 37.75 1.74 -8.82
N ALA A 119 38.43 0.61 -8.90
CA ALA A 119 38.13 -0.59 -8.13
C ALA A 119 38.41 -0.41 -6.62
N GLU A 120 39.41 0.39 -6.24
CA GLU A 120 39.71 0.71 -4.84
C GLU A 120 38.65 1.62 -4.20
N LEU A 121 37.97 2.46 -4.98
CA LEU A 121 36.99 3.42 -4.49
C LEU A 121 35.59 2.84 -4.33
N GLY A 122 35.32 1.67 -4.93
CA GLY A 122 34.04 0.95 -4.81
C GLY A 122 32.82 1.80 -5.24
N LEU A 123 32.99 2.66 -6.24
CA LEU A 123 31.95 3.58 -6.70
C LEU A 123 30.99 2.88 -7.67
N ASP A 124 29.74 2.80 -7.29
CA ASP A 124 28.63 2.38 -8.16
C ASP A 124 28.07 3.60 -8.91
N PRO A 125 27.70 3.46 -10.20
CA PRO A 125 27.16 4.59 -10.96
C PRO A 125 25.86 5.13 -10.35
N CYS A 126 25.70 6.45 -10.31
CA CYS A 126 24.47 7.11 -9.88
C CYS A 126 23.39 6.96 -10.95
N VAL A 127 22.62 5.88 -10.88
CA VAL A 127 21.52 5.61 -11.79
C VAL A 127 20.21 5.93 -11.08
N LEU A 128 19.44 6.85 -11.64
CA LEU A 128 18.15 7.30 -11.08
C LEU A 128 17.18 6.11 -10.87
N GLU A 129 17.20 5.12 -11.76
CA GLU A 129 16.34 3.95 -11.67
C GLU A 129 16.68 3.05 -10.48
N ASP A 130 17.97 2.90 -10.16
CA ASP A 130 18.42 2.12 -9.01
C ASP A 130 18.04 2.80 -7.69
N GLU A 131 18.14 4.13 -7.63
CA GLU A 131 17.72 4.90 -6.47
C GLU A 131 16.19 4.87 -6.28
N LEU A 132 15.42 4.90 -7.35
CA LEU A 132 13.96 4.70 -7.31
C LEU A 132 13.60 3.31 -6.78
N ASN A 133 14.32 2.28 -7.17
CA ASN A 133 14.07 0.91 -6.74
C ASN A 133 14.44 0.65 -5.27
N LYS A 134 15.43 1.37 -4.74
CA LYS A 134 15.91 1.19 -3.34
C LYS A 134 14.92 1.64 -2.26
N SER A 135 13.95 2.49 -2.56
CA SER A 135 13.43 3.34 -1.50
C SER A 135 11.94 3.25 -1.18
N VAL A 136 11.07 2.40 -1.82
CA VAL A 136 9.70 2.91 -1.80
C VAL A 136 8.56 1.91 -1.64
N GLN A 137 8.66 1.07 -0.64
CA GLN A 137 7.53 0.22 -0.23
C GLN A 137 7.20 0.39 1.26
N GLY A 138 5.91 0.25 1.60
CA GLY A 138 5.42 0.13 2.97
C GLY A 138 5.59 1.41 3.82
N THR A 139 5.92 1.22 5.08
CA THR A 139 6.08 2.29 6.08
C THR A 139 7.17 3.30 5.71
N GLY A 140 8.22 2.88 4.99
CA GLY A 140 9.29 3.76 4.53
C GLY A 140 8.82 4.88 3.60
N LEU A 141 7.81 4.63 2.78
CA LEU A 141 7.24 5.68 1.92
C LEU A 141 6.63 6.81 2.76
N ALA A 142 5.78 6.47 3.74
CA ALA A 142 5.10 7.47 4.55
C ALA A 142 6.03 8.21 5.52
N PHE A 143 6.92 7.49 6.20
CA PHE A 143 7.73 8.06 7.29
C PHE A 143 9.11 8.56 6.84
N ILE A 144 9.62 8.15 5.70
CA ILE A 144 10.92 8.60 5.20
C ILE A 144 10.73 9.51 3.99
N ALA A 145 10.09 9.02 2.92
CA ALA A 145 10.01 9.77 1.67
C ALA A 145 9.19 11.07 1.79
N PHE A 146 8.00 10.97 2.40
CA PHE A 146 7.15 12.16 2.58
C PHE A 146 7.73 13.15 3.59
N THR A 147 8.31 12.67 4.69
CA THR A 147 8.93 13.57 5.67
C THR A 147 10.15 14.30 5.11
N GLU A 148 10.99 13.60 4.33
CA GLU A 148 12.12 14.21 3.64
C GLU A 148 11.66 15.29 2.64
N ALA A 149 10.64 14.99 1.83
CA ALA A 149 10.08 15.98 0.90
C ALA A 149 9.53 17.23 1.62
N MET A 150 8.88 17.06 2.77
CA MET A 150 8.34 18.20 3.54
C MET A 150 9.41 19.10 4.13
N THR A 151 10.62 18.63 4.39
CA THR A 151 11.71 19.49 4.89
C THR A 151 12.11 20.57 3.91
N HIS A 152 11.86 20.36 2.62
CA HIS A 152 12.17 21.31 1.54
C HIS A 152 11.05 22.31 1.27
N PHE A 153 9.88 22.20 1.90
CA PHE A 153 8.77 23.12 1.70
C PHE A 153 8.90 24.37 2.58
N PRO A 154 8.46 25.54 2.10
CA PRO A 154 8.34 26.72 2.95
C PRO A 154 7.33 26.43 4.08
N ALA A 155 7.64 26.84 5.31
CA ALA A 155 6.86 26.50 6.51
C ALA A 155 6.77 24.97 6.80
N SER A 156 7.88 24.26 6.64
CA SER A 156 8.00 22.81 6.87
C SER A 156 7.31 22.30 8.14
N PRO A 157 7.41 22.96 9.33
CA PRO A 157 6.72 22.47 10.54
C PRO A 157 5.19 22.41 10.40
N PHE A 158 4.59 23.37 9.71
CA PHE A 158 3.15 23.38 9.47
C PHE A 158 2.70 22.18 8.61
N TRP A 159 3.40 21.94 7.50
CA TRP A 159 3.09 20.82 6.60
C TRP A 159 3.30 19.47 7.28
N SER A 160 4.35 19.35 8.11
CA SER A 160 4.59 18.13 8.88
C SER A 160 3.46 17.84 9.88
N VAL A 161 3.01 18.84 10.63
CA VAL A 161 1.88 18.68 11.56
C VAL A 161 0.61 18.27 10.82
N MET A 162 0.31 18.93 9.70
CA MET A 162 -0.87 18.60 8.89
C MET A 162 -0.82 17.20 8.33
N PHE A 163 0.33 16.74 7.86
CA PHE A 163 0.53 15.40 7.34
C PHE A 163 0.31 14.32 8.41
N PHE A 164 0.94 14.46 9.57
CA PHE A 164 0.73 13.51 10.67
C PHE A 164 -0.71 13.53 11.20
N PHE A 165 -1.35 14.69 11.22
CA PHE A 165 -2.75 14.81 11.58
C PHE A 165 -3.66 14.04 10.58
N VAL A 166 -3.38 14.13 9.28
CA VAL A 166 -4.08 13.32 8.26
C VAL A 166 -3.85 11.83 8.47
N LEU A 167 -2.61 11.40 8.72
CA LEU A 167 -2.30 9.98 8.99
C LEU A 167 -3.04 9.44 10.23
N ILE A 168 -3.11 10.23 11.31
CA ILE A 168 -3.86 9.87 12.51
C ILE A 168 -5.34 9.70 12.19
N ASN A 169 -5.95 10.63 11.46
CA ASN A 169 -7.37 10.55 11.09
C ASN A 169 -7.67 9.33 10.21
N LEU A 170 -6.81 9.04 9.22
CA LEU A 170 -6.95 7.85 8.38
C LEU A 170 -6.84 6.56 9.21
N GLY A 171 -5.85 6.50 10.12
CA GLY A 171 -5.67 5.37 11.02
C GLY A 171 -6.85 5.17 11.96
N LEU A 172 -7.39 6.23 12.56
CA LEU A 172 -8.56 6.17 13.42
C LEU A 172 -9.80 5.70 12.65
N GLY A 173 -10.05 6.23 11.46
CA GLY A 173 -11.20 5.84 10.63
C GLY A 173 -11.18 4.34 10.30
N SER A 174 -10.04 3.83 9.87
CA SER A 174 -9.85 2.40 9.58
C SER A 174 -10.03 1.53 10.83
N LYS A 175 -9.45 1.94 11.96
CA LYS A 175 -9.58 1.22 13.25
C LYS A 175 -11.03 1.16 13.73
N ILE A 176 -11.76 2.27 13.67
CA ILE A 176 -13.18 2.33 14.05
C ILE A 176 -14.00 1.38 13.18
N GLY A 177 -13.76 1.39 11.85
CA GLY A 177 -14.43 0.49 10.91
C GLY A 177 -14.23 -0.98 11.24
N THR A 178 -12.98 -1.40 11.44
CA THR A 178 -12.62 -2.78 11.77
C THR A 178 -13.20 -3.20 13.13
N MET A 179 -13.09 -2.35 14.15
CA MET A 179 -13.67 -2.61 15.46
C MET A 179 -15.18 -2.74 15.42
N THR A 180 -15.87 -1.90 14.64
CA THR A 180 -17.33 -2.00 14.46
C THR A 180 -17.70 -3.31 13.76
N GLY A 181 -16.91 -3.76 12.78
CA GLY A 181 -17.10 -5.06 12.12
C GLY A 181 -17.03 -6.25 13.08
N ILE A 182 -16.16 -6.19 14.09
CA ILE A 182 -16.00 -7.22 15.11
C ILE A 182 -17.09 -7.09 16.19
N THR A 183 -17.36 -5.89 16.65
CA THR A 183 -18.23 -5.66 17.82
C THR A 183 -19.72 -5.85 17.48
N THR A 184 -20.18 -5.42 16.31
CA THR A 184 -21.59 -5.45 15.94
C THR A 184 -22.18 -6.87 15.99
N PRO A 185 -21.62 -7.90 15.34
CA PRO A 185 -22.18 -9.25 15.36
C PRO A 185 -22.21 -9.86 16.77
N VAL A 186 -21.19 -9.58 17.59
CA VAL A 186 -21.09 -10.11 18.96
C VAL A 186 -22.14 -9.46 19.86
N LEU A 187 -22.31 -8.14 19.76
CA LEU A 187 -23.29 -7.41 20.55
C LEU A 187 -24.72 -7.79 20.19
N ASP A 188 -25.02 -8.01 18.92
CA ASP A 188 -26.33 -8.41 18.45
C ASP A 188 -26.69 -9.83 18.92
N THR A 189 -25.68 -10.72 18.98
CA THR A 189 -25.88 -12.12 19.40
C THR A 189 -26.00 -12.26 20.91
N TYR A 190 -25.11 -11.62 21.67
CA TYR A 190 -24.95 -11.88 23.11
C TYR A 190 -25.56 -10.79 24.02
N LYS A 191 -26.05 -9.67 23.48
CA LYS A 191 -26.66 -8.55 24.23
C LYS A 191 -25.78 -8.04 25.39
N ILE A 192 -24.46 -8.03 25.20
CA ILE A 192 -23.47 -7.55 26.16
C ILE A 192 -23.48 -6.01 26.17
N GLN A 193 -23.03 -5.37 27.24
CA GLN A 193 -22.84 -3.93 27.31
C GLN A 193 -21.78 -3.51 26.29
N LYS A 194 -22.17 -2.67 25.32
CA LYS A 194 -21.33 -2.20 24.21
C LYS A 194 -20.02 -1.58 24.69
N GLU A 195 -20.11 -0.72 25.71
CA GLU A 195 -18.96 0.03 26.23
C GLU A 195 -17.89 -0.91 26.82
N LEU A 196 -18.32 -1.84 27.68
CA LEU A 196 -17.43 -2.79 28.33
C LEU A 196 -16.74 -3.70 27.33
N PHE A 197 -17.50 -4.23 26.36
CA PHE A 197 -16.95 -5.10 25.32
C PHE A 197 -15.92 -4.38 24.44
N THR A 198 -16.23 -3.14 24.01
CA THR A 198 -15.32 -2.33 23.22
C THR A 198 -14.03 -2.02 23.98
N VAL A 199 -14.11 -1.67 25.26
CA VAL A 199 -12.92 -1.43 26.10
C VAL A 199 -12.06 -2.70 26.21
N CYS A 200 -12.66 -3.86 26.45
CA CYS A 200 -11.92 -5.13 26.48
C CYS A 200 -11.20 -5.42 25.15
N CYS A 201 -11.88 -5.22 24.01
CA CYS A 201 -11.27 -5.38 22.70
C CYS A 201 -10.11 -4.40 22.47
N CYS A 202 -10.26 -3.14 22.90
CA CYS A 202 -9.18 -2.15 22.80
C CYS A 202 -7.96 -2.53 23.67
N ILE A 203 -8.19 -3.04 24.86
CA ILE A 203 -7.10 -3.51 25.74
C ILE A 203 -6.36 -4.69 25.11
N ILE A 204 -7.07 -5.67 24.58
CA ILE A 204 -6.46 -6.81 23.88
C ILE A 204 -5.65 -6.33 22.67
N ALA A 205 -6.24 -5.45 21.84
CA ALA A 205 -5.58 -4.88 20.68
C ALA A 205 -4.32 -4.09 21.06
N PHE A 206 -4.36 -3.36 22.18
CA PHE A 206 -3.19 -2.64 22.71
C PHE A 206 -2.05 -3.60 23.07
N PHE A 207 -2.31 -4.67 23.82
CA PHE A 207 -1.28 -5.65 24.17
C PHE A 207 -0.72 -6.38 22.93
N CYS A 208 -1.57 -6.75 21.99
CA CYS A 208 -1.11 -7.30 20.71
C CYS A 208 -0.25 -6.28 19.92
N GLY A 209 -0.62 -5.00 19.97
CA GLY A 209 0.12 -3.93 19.32
C GLY A 209 1.53 -3.71 19.88
N LEU A 210 1.79 -4.03 21.14
CA LEU A 210 3.12 -3.90 21.74
C LEU A 210 4.19 -4.78 21.06
N LEU A 211 3.79 -5.88 20.41
CA LEU A 211 4.70 -6.72 19.65
C LEU A 211 5.29 -5.97 18.42
N PHE A 212 4.51 -5.06 17.84
CA PHE A 212 4.92 -4.30 16.66
C PHE A 212 5.73 -3.04 16.98
N VAL A 213 5.82 -2.64 18.26
CA VAL A 213 6.59 -1.46 18.68
C VAL A 213 8.05 -1.80 18.99
N GLN A 214 8.42 -3.08 19.03
CA GLN A 214 9.80 -3.52 19.25
C GLN A 214 10.71 -3.14 18.08
N HIS A 215 12.04 -3.16 18.29
CA HIS A 215 13.02 -2.90 17.22
C HIS A 215 12.83 -3.78 15.98
N SER A 216 12.43 -5.04 16.17
CA SER A 216 12.08 -5.98 15.10
C SER A 216 10.64 -5.82 14.58
N GLY A 217 9.85 -4.89 15.11
CA GLY A 217 8.42 -4.75 14.83
C GLY A 217 8.10 -4.55 13.35
N ASN A 218 8.94 -3.84 12.62
CA ASN A 218 8.73 -3.63 11.19
C ASN A 218 8.78 -4.93 10.38
N TYR A 219 9.59 -5.91 10.79
CA TYR A 219 9.60 -7.22 10.14
C TYR A 219 8.30 -7.99 10.38
N PHE A 220 7.75 -7.90 11.60
CA PHE A 220 6.44 -8.47 11.90
C PHE A 220 5.34 -7.81 11.09
N VAL A 221 5.35 -6.48 10.94
CA VAL A 221 4.37 -5.76 10.12
C VAL A 221 4.42 -6.28 8.68
N THR A 222 5.60 -6.36 8.07
CA THR A 222 5.76 -6.86 6.70
C THR A 222 5.27 -8.30 6.56
N MET A 223 5.65 -9.17 7.51
CA MET A 223 5.21 -10.57 7.51
C MET A 223 3.68 -10.70 7.62
N PHE A 224 3.05 -9.91 8.50
CA PHE A 224 1.59 -9.93 8.62
C PHE A 224 0.89 -9.34 7.40
N ASP A 225 1.46 -8.35 6.76
CA ASP A 225 0.92 -7.77 5.52
C ASP A 225 0.95 -8.80 4.38
N ASP A 226 2.07 -9.45 4.16
CA ASP A 226 2.25 -10.43 3.10
C ASP A 226 1.37 -11.68 3.28
N TYR A 227 1.33 -12.23 4.50
CA TYR A 227 0.63 -13.50 4.74
C TYR A 227 -0.83 -13.35 5.18
N SER A 228 -1.19 -12.28 5.87
CA SER A 228 -2.51 -12.11 6.47
C SER A 228 -3.48 -11.33 5.59
N ALA A 229 -3.00 -10.29 4.89
CA ALA A 229 -3.85 -9.43 4.09
C ALA A 229 -4.22 -10.05 2.72
N GLY A 230 -3.29 -10.70 2.05
CA GLY A 230 -3.49 -11.19 0.69
C GLY A 230 -4.43 -12.38 0.60
N LEU A 231 -3.95 -13.56 0.98
CA LEU A 231 -4.63 -14.83 0.73
C LEU A 231 -5.83 -15.06 1.67
N PRO A 232 -5.73 -14.92 3.01
CA PRO A 232 -6.86 -15.17 3.90
C PRO A 232 -8.03 -14.24 3.64
N LEU A 233 -7.76 -12.95 3.37
CA LEU A 233 -8.81 -11.97 3.09
C LEU A 233 -9.58 -12.34 1.82
N THR A 234 -8.88 -12.73 0.75
CA THR A 234 -9.53 -13.16 -0.49
C THR A 234 -10.40 -14.41 -0.28
N VAL A 235 -9.97 -15.36 0.55
CA VAL A 235 -10.79 -16.53 0.91
C VAL A 235 -12.07 -16.10 1.64
N VAL A 236 -11.98 -15.20 2.60
CA VAL A 236 -13.17 -14.68 3.32
C VAL A 236 -14.13 -14.01 2.35
N VAL A 237 -13.67 -13.17 1.44
CA VAL A 237 -14.50 -12.49 0.43
C VAL A 237 -15.19 -13.50 -0.51
N ILE A 238 -14.49 -14.58 -0.89
CA ILE A 238 -15.12 -15.67 -1.68
C ILE A 238 -16.26 -16.32 -0.89
N LEU A 239 -16.02 -16.65 0.38
CA LEU A 239 -17.03 -17.25 1.23
C LEU A 239 -18.25 -16.33 1.45
N GLU A 240 -18.02 -15.03 1.65
CA GLU A 240 -19.08 -14.01 1.72
C GLU A 240 -19.89 -13.98 0.42
N ASN A 241 -19.20 -13.92 -0.72
CA ASN A 241 -19.85 -13.88 -2.03
C ASN A 241 -20.67 -15.15 -2.29
N VAL A 242 -20.11 -16.33 -2.01
CA VAL A 242 -20.81 -17.62 -2.16
C VAL A 242 -22.03 -17.69 -1.22
N SER A 243 -21.89 -17.23 0.01
CA SER A 243 -23.00 -17.23 0.98
C SER A 243 -24.16 -16.37 0.49
N VAL A 244 -23.91 -15.18 -0.02
CA VAL A 244 -24.95 -14.28 -0.49
C VAL A 244 -25.49 -14.68 -1.87
N ALA A 245 -24.61 -15.00 -2.82
CA ALA A 245 -25.04 -15.26 -4.19
C ALA A 245 -25.64 -16.65 -4.42
N TRP A 246 -25.17 -17.67 -3.70
CA TRP A 246 -25.53 -19.06 -3.94
C TRP A 246 -26.35 -19.69 -2.80
N ILE A 247 -25.96 -19.48 -1.53
CA ILE A 247 -26.68 -20.06 -0.38
C ILE A 247 -27.97 -19.30 -0.12
N TYR A 248 -27.88 -18.00 0.10
CA TYR A 248 -29.07 -17.15 0.26
C TYR A 248 -29.84 -17.02 -1.06
N GLY A 249 -29.13 -16.82 -2.13
CA GLY A 249 -29.60 -16.82 -3.51
C GLY A 249 -29.83 -15.42 -4.07
N THR A 250 -29.12 -15.11 -5.18
CA THR A 250 -29.15 -13.80 -5.85
C THR A 250 -30.56 -13.33 -6.20
N LYS A 251 -31.51 -14.25 -6.45
CA LYS A 251 -32.91 -13.87 -6.73
C LYS A 251 -33.57 -13.22 -5.52
N ARG A 252 -33.31 -13.75 -4.31
CA ARG A 252 -33.85 -13.18 -3.05
C ARG A 252 -33.20 -11.84 -2.75
N VAL A 253 -31.87 -11.76 -2.91
CA VAL A 253 -31.15 -10.48 -2.76
C VAL A 253 -31.74 -9.40 -3.66
N MET A 254 -32.03 -9.72 -4.93
CA MET A 254 -32.62 -8.76 -5.87
C MET A 254 -34.05 -8.35 -5.47
N GLN A 255 -34.80 -9.24 -4.84
CA GLN A 255 -36.13 -8.95 -4.31
C GLN A 255 -36.06 -8.07 -3.07
N ASP A 256 -35.17 -8.40 -2.13
CA ASP A 256 -34.95 -7.58 -0.93
C ASP A 256 -34.50 -6.15 -1.28
N LEU A 257 -33.65 -6.02 -2.32
CA LEU A 257 -33.25 -4.72 -2.84
C LEU A 257 -34.40 -3.97 -3.51
N GLU A 258 -35.30 -4.66 -4.23
CA GLU A 258 -36.51 -4.09 -4.80
C GLU A 258 -37.44 -3.57 -3.70
N ASP A 259 -37.60 -4.32 -2.61
CA ASP A 259 -38.39 -3.92 -1.46
C ASP A 259 -37.80 -2.70 -0.73
N MET A 260 -36.46 -2.60 -0.65
CA MET A 260 -35.77 -1.43 -0.04
C MET A 260 -35.81 -0.18 -0.91
N LEU A 261 -35.57 -0.33 -2.22
CA LEU A 261 -35.37 0.78 -3.15
C LEU A 261 -36.67 1.29 -3.76
N GLY A 262 -37.73 0.47 -3.75
CA GLY A 262 -38.99 0.73 -4.46
C GLY A 262 -38.88 0.55 -6.00
N PHE A 263 -37.72 0.14 -6.51
CA PHE A 263 -37.50 -0.21 -7.90
C PHE A 263 -36.55 -1.39 -8.03
N ARG A 264 -36.72 -2.20 -9.06
CA ARG A 264 -35.86 -3.38 -9.28
C ARG A 264 -34.54 -2.99 -9.92
N PRO A 265 -33.38 -3.35 -9.31
CA PRO A 265 -32.07 -3.13 -9.91
C PRO A 265 -31.94 -3.85 -11.25
N HIS A 266 -31.10 -3.31 -12.13
CA HIS A 266 -30.91 -3.86 -13.47
C HIS A 266 -30.37 -5.31 -13.43
N ALA A 267 -30.84 -6.18 -14.34
CA ALA A 267 -30.43 -7.59 -14.43
C ALA A 267 -28.90 -7.79 -14.57
N PHE A 268 -28.18 -6.77 -14.98
CA PHE A 268 -26.71 -6.76 -15.02
C PHE A 268 -26.10 -7.13 -13.67
N TYR A 269 -26.59 -6.57 -12.55
CA TYR A 269 -26.09 -6.87 -11.20
C TYR A 269 -26.30 -8.33 -10.80
N PHE A 270 -27.40 -8.94 -11.24
CA PHE A 270 -27.67 -10.35 -11.00
C PHE A 270 -26.58 -11.25 -11.58
N TYR A 271 -26.18 -11.02 -12.84
CA TYR A 271 -25.13 -11.81 -13.49
C TYR A 271 -23.74 -11.51 -12.93
N MET A 272 -23.48 -10.25 -12.63
CA MET A 272 -22.20 -9.83 -12.03
C MET A 272 -21.97 -10.49 -10.69
N TRP A 273 -22.93 -10.45 -9.76
CA TRP A 273 -22.77 -11.02 -8.43
C TRP A 273 -22.77 -12.55 -8.42
N LYS A 274 -23.53 -13.16 -9.32
CA LYS A 274 -23.67 -14.63 -9.34
C LYS A 274 -22.52 -15.34 -10.02
N TYR A 275 -21.95 -14.76 -11.10
CA TYR A 275 -21.00 -15.46 -11.95
C TYR A 275 -19.66 -14.69 -12.07
N VAL A 276 -19.70 -13.42 -12.39
CA VAL A 276 -18.49 -12.67 -12.71
C VAL A 276 -17.63 -12.43 -11.48
N SER A 277 -18.22 -11.94 -10.39
CA SER A 277 -17.48 -11.68 -9.15
C SER A 277 -16.82 -12.93 -8.57
N PRO A 278 -17.51 -14.10 -8.40
CA PRO A 278 -16.84 -15.31 -7.94
C PRO A 278 -15.74 -15.78 -8.88
N CYS A 279 -15.95 -15.67 -10.19
CA CYS A 279 -14.94 -16.06 -11.19
C CYS A 279 -13.67 -15.19 -11.06
N CYS A 280 -13.82 -13.86 -10.98
CA CYS A 280 -12.69 -12.96 -10.78
C CYS A 280 -11.94 -13.25 -9.48
N LEU A 281 -12.66 -13.51 -8.38
CA LEU A 281 -12.07 -13.86 -7.10
C LEU A 281 -11.30 -15.18 -7.14
N ILE A 282 -11.82 -16.19 -7.82
CA ILE A 282 -11.13 -17.48 -8.01
C ILE A 282 -9.86 -17.29 -8.84
N VAL A 283 -9.92 -16.51 -9.92
CA VAL A 283 -8.72 -16.20 -10.72
C VAL A 283 -7.68 -15.47 -9.88
N LEU A 284 -8.09 -14.52 -9.05
CA LEU A 284 -7.18 -13.77 -8.18
C LEU A 284 -6.50 -14.69 -7.16
N ILE A 285 -7.25 -15.56 -6.48
CA ILE A 285 -6.66 -16.48 -5.50
C ILE A 285 -5.73 -17.50 -6.17
N MET A 286 -6.08 -17.99 -7.35
CA MET A 286 -5.20 -18.89 -8.12
C MET A 286 -3.91 -18.18 -8.50
N ALA A 287 -3.96 -16.93 -8.96
CA ALA A 287 -2.78 -16.14 -9.28
C ALA A 287 -1.89 -15.93 -8.04
N THR A 288 -2.49 -15.61 -6.89
CA THR A 288 -1.76 -15.44 -5.62
C THR A 288 -1.09 -16.74 -5.17
N VAL A 289 -1.79 -17.87 -5.22
CA VAL A 289 -1.25 -19.19 -4.83
C VAL A 289 -0.11 -19.62 -5.76
N ILE A 290 -0.25 -19.42 -7.07
CA ILE A 290 0.79 -19.73 -8.04
C ILE A 290 2.06 -18.92 -7.75
N GLU A 291 1.92 -17.63 -7.46
CA GLU A 291 3.06 -16.79 -7.16
C GLU A 291 3.73 -17.17 -5.85
N MET A 292 2.97 -17.43 -4.79
CA MET A 292 3.52 -17.95 -3.53
C MET A 292 4.28 -19.27 -3.72
N ALA A 293 3.89 -20.07 -4.69
CA ALA A 293 4.60 -21.32 -5.03
C ALA A 293 5.88 -21.10 -5.82
N ILE A 294 5.92 -20.07 -6.68
CA ILE A 294 7.11 -19.73 -7.51
C ILE A 294 8.09 -18.87 -6.73
N SER A 295 7.59 -17.87 -6.03
CA SER A 295 8.38 -16.90 -5.28
C SER A 295 7.80 -16.80 -3.87
N PRO A 296 8.22 -17.66 -2.93
CA PRO A 296 7.75 -17.59 -1.55
C PRO A 296 8.08 -16.19 -0.98
N PRO A 297 7.15 -15.55 -0.28
CA PRO A 297 7.38 -14.25 0.30
C PRO A 297 8.53 -14.31 1.30
N GLY A 298 9.54 -13.49 1.07
CA GLY A 298 10.72 -13.34 1.91
C GLY A 298 10.83 -11.90 2.39
N TYR A 299 11.41 -11.69 3.54
CA TYR A 299 11.67 -10.35 4.07
C TYR A 299 13.17 -10.08 4.20
N ASN A 300 13.57 -8.86 3.85
CA ASN A 300 14.95 -8.43 3.92
C ASN A 300 15.36 -8.18 5.38
N VAL A 301 16.28 -8.97 5.91
CA VAL A 301 16.85 -8.77 7.24
C VAL A 301 18.18 -8.05 7.11
N TRP A 302 18.40 -7.03 7.91
CA TRP A 302 19.70 -6.38 8.05
C TRP A 302 20.58 -7.18 9.01
N VAL A 303 21.73 -7.66 8.53
CA VAL A 303 22.72 -8.34 9.36
C VAL A 303 23.91 -7.41 9.54
N GLU A 304 24.08 -6.92 10.77
CA GLU A 304 25.09 -5.91 11.12
C GLU A 304 26.52 -6.41 10.93
N GLU A 305 26.79 -7.68 11.22
CA GLU A 305 28.12 -8.28 11.10
C GLU A 305 28.61 -8.41 9.65
N LEU A 306 27.71 -8.52 8.70
CA LEU A 306 28.06 -8.74 7.29
C LEU A 306 27.75 -7.53 6.41
N HIS A 307 27.11 -6.49 6.93
CA HIS A 307 26.57 -5.35 6.14
C HIS A 307 25.77 -5.78 4.90
N ILE A 308 25.16 -6.96 4.95
CA ILE A 308 24.42 -7.57 3.83
C ILE A 308 22.96 -7.73 4.22
N LYS A 309 22.06 -7.45 3.27
CA LYS A 309 20.66 -7.85 3.38
C LYS A 309 20.53 -9.31 2.99
N MET A 310 20.04 -10.16 3.89
CA MET A 310 19.63 -11.53 3.56
C MET A 310 18.13 -11.56 3.24
N TYR A 311 17.80 -12.29 2.19
CA TYR A 311 16.43 -12.47 1.71
C TYR A 311 15.76 -13.66 2.38
#